data_a99f44d2d55a8b25efb9c3c748a68eeb
#
_entry.id   a99f44d2d55a8b25efb9c3c748a68eeb
#
_cell.length_a   1.000
_cell.length_b   1.000
_cell.length_c   1.000
_cell.angle_alpha   90.00
_cell.angle_beta   90.00
_cell.angle_gamma   90.00
#
_symmetry.space_group_name_H-M   'P 1'
#
loop_
_entity.id
_entity.type
_entity.pdbx_description
1 polymer ?
#
loop_
_entity_poly.entity_id
_entity_poly.type
_entity_poly.pdbx_seq_one_letter_code
_entity_poly.pdbx_strand_id
1 'polypeptide(L)'
;MVVIPENVFAAMREHAREEAPNECCGLVVLRDGVAERYERGRNRLASPYRYELEIDPEIWFVEDDGYELAVFHSHPETEPIPSRTDQELSGLWGGRTFLIYGVKLDQLRAWQITRESF
;
A
#
# COMPACT_ATOMS: atom_id res chain seq x y z
N MET A 1 13.78 6.58 -4.45
CA MET A 1 13.76 6.13 -3.03
C MET A 1 12.55 6.75 -2.33
N VAL A 2 11.85 5.95 -1.52
CA VAL A 2 10.71 6.43 -0.74
C VAL A 2 11.12 6.53 0.73
N VAL A 3 10.84 7.67 1.34
CA VAL A 3 11.11 7.91 2.77
C VAL A 3 9.78 7.96 3.50
N ILE A 4 9.62 7.11 4.52
CA ILE A 4 8.39 7.03 5.32
C ILE A 4 8.72 7.49 6.75
N PRO A 5 8.32 8.72 7.12
CA PRO A 5 8.50 9.18 8.51
C PRO A 5 7.77 8.27 9.50
N GLU A 6 8.28 8.20 10.73
CA GLU A 6 7.75 7.29 11.75
C GLU A 6 6.26 7.50 12.02
N ASN A 7 5.78 8.73 12.05
CA ASN A 7 4.36 9.00 12.29
C ASN A 7 3.46 8.44 11.18
N VAL A 8 3.93 8.47 9.94
CA VAL A 8 3.19 7.91 8.80
C VAL A 8 3.23 6.40 8.87
N PHE A 9 4.40 5.82 9.14
CA PHE A 9 4.54 4.38 9.29
C PHE A 9 3.67 3.85 10.43
N ALA A 10 3.64 4.57 11.55
CA ALA A 10 2.80 4.17 12.69
C ALA A 10 1.31 4.07 12.30
N ALA A 11 0.83 5.02 11.50
CA ALA A 11 -0.55 5.00 11.00
C ALA A 11 -0.82 3.79 10.10
N MET A 12 0.11 3.46 9.22
CA MET A 12 0.01 2.29 8.34
C MET A 12 0.01 1.00 9.14
N ARG A 13 0.94 0.87 10.07
CA ARG A 13 1.08 -0.31 10.93
C ARG A 13 -0.15 -0.53 11.81
N GLU A 14 -0.66 0.54 12.40
CA GLU A 14 -1.88 0.47 13.21
C GLU A 14 -3.05 -0.07 12.40
N HIS A 15 -3.25 0.45 11.18
CA HIS A 15 -4.30 -0.01 10.29
C HIS A 15 -4.15 -1.50 9.96
N ALA A 16 -2.93 -1.92 9.62
CA ALA A 16 -2.64 -3.31 9.30
C ALA A 16 -2.95 -4.25 10.47
N ARG A 17 -2.60 -3.85 11.68
CA ARG A 17 -2.85 -4.65 12.89
C ARG A 17 -4.32 -4.71 13.26
N GLU A 18 -5.05 -3.62 13.07
CA GLU A 18 -6.50 -3.57 13.32
C GLU A 18 -7.26 -4.49 12.36
N GLU A 19 -6.86 -4.56 11.10
CA GLU A 19 -7.55 -5.35 10.09
C GLU A 19 -7.16 -6.82 10.07
N ALA A 20 -6.02 -7.19 10.68
CA ALA A 20 -5.61 -8.60 10.72
C ALA A 20 -6.72 -9.44 11.34
N PRO A 21 -6.99 -10.65 10.82
CA PRO A 21 -6.22 -11.44 9.86
C PRO A 21 -6.44 -11.08 8.38
N ASN A 22 -7.22 -10.07 8.06
CA ASN A 22 -7.43 -9.65 6.69
C ASN A 22 -6.32 -8.70 6.22
N GLU A 23 -6.07 -8.67 4.92
CA GLU A 23 -5.21 -7.65 4.33
C GLU A 23 -5.88 -6.28 4.47
N CYS A 24 -5.12 -5.28 4.88
CA CYS A 24 -5.57 -3.90 4.80
C CYS A 24 -4.98 -3.24 3.56
N CYS A 25 -5.55 -2.12 3.15
CA CYS A 25 -5.04 -1.35 2.02
C CYS A 25 -5.36 0.12 2.18
N GLY A 26 -4.61 0.94 1.46
CA GLY A 26 -4.77 2.39 1.48
C GLY A 26 -3.80 3.06 0.51
N LEU A 27 -3.73 4.37 0.60
CA LEU A 27 -2.85 5.18 -0.23
C LEU A 27 -1.93 6.01 0.66
N VAL A 28 -0.67 6.10 0.26
CA VAL A 28 0.31 6.96 0.91
C VAL A 28 0.57 8.15 0.00
N VAL A 29 0.40 9.35 0.53
CA VAL A 29 0.59 10.59 -0.20
C VAL A 29 2.03 11.05 0.01
N LEU A 30 2.78 11.20 -1.10
CA LEU A 30 4.19 11.57 -1.07
C LEU A 30 4.42 12.88 -1.82
N ARG A 31 5.44 13.61 -1.38
CA ARG A 31 5.99 14.74 -2.12
C ARG A 31 7.50 14.59 -2.17
N ASP A 32 8.07 14.61 -3.38
CA ASP A 32 9.51 14.43 -3.58
C ASP A 32 10.06 13.16 -2.90
N GLY A 33 9.27 12.08 -2.97
CA GLY A 33 9.66 10.80 -2.39
C GLY A 33 9.47 10.67 -0.88
N VAL A 34 8.96 11.70 -0.20
CA VAL A 34 8.73 11.68 1.25
C VAL A 34 7.25 11.58 1.54
N ALA A 35 6.85 10.59 2.32
CA ALA A 35 5.46 10.41 2.70
C ALA A 35 5.01 11.50 3.68
N GLU A 36 3.89 12.15 3.38
CA GLU A 36 3.30 13.18 4.22
C GLU A 36 2.17 12.64 5.07
N ARG A 37 1.38 11.70 4.53
CA ARG A 37 0.28 11.09 5.27
C ARG A 37 -0.16 9.77 4.66
N TYR A 38 -0.86 8.98 5.46
CA TYR A 38 -1.49 7.75 5.04
C TYR A 38 -3.01 7.92 5.05
N GLU A 39 -3.64 7.57 3.94
CA GLU A 39 -5.09 7.57 3.78
C GLU A 39 -5.60 6.13 3.81
N ARG A 40 -6.36 5.78 4.84
CA ARG A 40 -6.93 4.44 4.99
C ARG A 40 -7.94 4.16 3.90
N GLY A 41 -7.82 3.00 3.26
CA GLY A 41 -8.85 2.45 2.41
C GLY A 41 -9.55 1.31 3.11
N ARG A 42 -10.48 0.71 2.39
CA ARG A 42 -11.18 -0.49 2.83
C ARG A 42 -10.88 -1.61 1.85
N ASN A 43 -10.61 -2.79 2.37
CA ASN A 43 -10.50 -3.99 1.54
C ASN A 43 -11.90 -4.56 1.31
N ARG A 44 -12.45 -4.33 0.12
CA ARG A 44 -13.80 -4.81 -0.24
C ARG A 44 -13.96 -6.32 -0.11
N LEU A 45 -12.86 -7.06 -0.30
CA LEU A 45 -12.89 -8.51 -0.29
C LEU A 45 -12.86 -9.08 1.13
N ALA A 46 -12.45 -8.27 2.12
CA ALA A 46 -12.29 -8.70 3.50
C ALA A 46 -11.56 -10.06 3.57
N SER A 47 -10.45 -10.17 2.85
CA SER A 47 -9.71 -11.43 2.66
C SER A 47 -8.33 -11.35 3.30
N PRO A 48 -7.84 -12.46 3.90
CA PRO A 48 -6.46 -12.53 4.38
C PRO A 48 -5.43 -12.76 3.27
N TYR A 49 -5.87 -12.96 2.02
CA TYR A 49 -5.00 -13.37 0.91
C TYR A 49 -4.90 -12.38 -0.22
N ARG A 50 -5.83 -11.44 -0.32
CA ARG A 50 -5.85 -10.44 -1.39
C ARG A 50 -6.71 -9.25 -1.01
N TYR A 51 -6.61 -8.18 -1.78
CA TYR A 51 -7.35 -6.97 -1.52
C TYR A 51 -7.91 -6.35 -2.80
N GLU A 52 -8.97 -5.59 -2.60
CA GLU A 52 -9.53 -4.69 -3.61
C GLU A 52 -9.78 -3.36 -2.91
N LEU A 53 -9.02 -2.35 -3.29
CA LEU A 53 -9.01 -1.06 -2.60
C LEU A 53 -10.29 -0.27 -2.89
N GLU A 54 -11.00 0.06 -1.83
CA GLU A 54 -12.10 1.01 -1.84
C GLU A 54 -11.68 2.22 -1.01
N ILE A 55 -11.65 3.39 -1.61
CA ILE A 55 -11.19 4.62 -0.96
C ILE A 55 -11.93 5.82 -1.54
N ASP A 56 -12.00 6.92 -0.80
CA ASP A 56 -12.59 8.16 -1.29
C ASP A 56 -11.92 8.57 -2.60
N PRO A 57 -12.69 8.69 -3.70
CA PRO A 57 -12.13 9.05 -5.00
C PRO A 57 -11.40 10.40 -5.02
N GLU A 58 -11.72 11.31 -4.12
CA GLU A 58 -11.10 12.63 -4.07
C GLU A 58 -9.60 12.55 -3.75
N ILE A 59 -9.17 11.47 -3.07
CA ILE A 59 -7.75 11.31 -2.72
C ILE A 59 -6.88 11.20 -3.98
N TRP A 60 -7.42 10.61 -5.05
CA TRP A 60 -6.69 10.49 -6.32
C TRP A 60 -6.33 11.83 -6.95
N PHE A 61 -7.09 12.89 -6.64
CA PHE A 61 -6.87 14.21 -7.22
C PHE A 61 -5.62 14.92 -6.68
N VAL A 62 -5.02 14.43 -5.59
CA VAL A 62 -3.78 15.03 -5.07
C VAL A 62 -2.64 14.94 -6.09
N GLU A 63 -2.71 13.98 -7.01
CA GLU A 63 -1.72 13.86 -8.08
C GLU A 63 -1.73 15.07 -9.01
N ASP A 64 -2.89 15.72 -9.17
CA ASP A 64 -3.02 16.95 -9.96
C ASP A 64 -2.33 18.14 -9.28
N ASP A 65 -2.12 18.06 -7.98
CA ASP A 65 -1.46 19.11 -7.19
C ASP A 65 0.05 18.81 -6.97
N GLY A 66 0.61 17.89 -7.73
CA GLY A 66 2.05 17.59 -7.68
C GLY A 66 2.47 16.57 -6.65
N TYR A 67 1.51 15.90 -5.99
CA TYR A 67 1.81 14.78 -5.10
C TYR A 67 1.92 13.48 -5.88
N GLU A 68 2.60 12.51 -5.28
CA GLU A 68 2.62 11.15 -5.77
C GLU A 68 1.79 10.26 -4.83
N LEU A 69 1.25 9.18 -5.36
CA LEU A 69 0.53 8.20 -4.56
C LEU A 69 1.24 6.86 -4.64
N ALA A 70 1.45 6.24 -3.49
CA ALA A 70 1.90 4.85 -3.40
C ALA A 70 0.74 3.99 -2.89
N VAL A 71 0.62 2.79 -3.42
CA VAL A 71 -0.43 1.85 -3.02
C VAL A 71 0.10 0.99 -1.88
N PHE A 72 -0.61 1.00 -0.76
CA PHE A 72 -0.25 0.24 0.43
C PHE A 72 -1.19 -0.93 0.65
N HIS A 73 -0.63 -2.09 0.98
CA HIS A 73 -1.40 -3.18 1.56
C HIS A 73 -0.53 -4.00 2.52
N SER A 74 -1.19 -4.80 3.36
CA SER A 74 -0.52 -5.65 4.33
C SER A 74 -0.59 -7.11 3.93
N HIS A 75 0.44 -7.85 4.34
CA HIS A 75 0.45 -9.32 4.34
C HIS A 75 0.39 -9.78 5.79
N PRO A 76 -0.77 -10.26 6.28
CA PRO A 76 -0.90 -10.61 7.70
C PRO A 76 0.01 -11.75 8.15
N GLU A 77 0.23 -12.75 7.30
CA GLU A 77 0.98 -13.97 7.65
C GLU A 77 2.28 -14.15 6.89
N THR A 78 2.45 -13.51 5.74
CA THR A 78 3.58 -13.74 4.85
C THR A 78 4.55 -12.56 4.83
N GLU A 79 5.71 -12.78 4.21
CA GLU A 79 6.70 -11.73 4.01
C GLU A 79 6.16 -10.58 3.14
N PRO A 80 6.70 -9.36 3.30
CA PRO A 80 6.26 -8.19 2.52
C PRO A 80 6.83 -8.20 1.09
N ILE A 81 6.56 -9.27 0.37
CA ILE A 81 7.00 -9.50 -1.00
C ILE A 81 5.75 -9.61 -1.87
N PRO A 82 5.72 -8.98 -3.07
CA PRO A 82 4.55 -9.07 -3.93
C PRO A 82 4.17 -10.52 -4.21
N SER A 83 2.92 -10.86 -3.92
CA SER A 83 2.38 -12.17 -4.27
C SER A 83 2.14 -12.25 -5.77
N ARG A 84 1.83 -13.45 -6.28
CA ARG A 84 1.47 -13.61 -7.67
C ARG A 84 0.23 -12.76 -8.02
N THR A 85 -0.76 -12.75 -7.14
CA THR A 85 -1.96 -11.92 -7.32
C THR A 85 -1.60 -10.43 -7.36
N ASP A 86 -0.71 -9.97 -6.47
CA ASP A 86 -0.24 -8.59 -6.47
C ASP A 86 0.39 -8.22 -7.81
N GLN A 87 1.22 -9.09 -8.36
CA GLN A 87 1.88 -8.88 -9.64
C GLN A 87 0.88 -8.85 -10.80
N GLU A 88 -0.06 -9.77 -10.82
CA GLU A 88 -1.09 -9.85 -11.87
C GLU A 88 -1.98 -8.60 -11.90
N LEU A 89 -2.26 -8.01 -10.73
CA LEU A 89 -3.12 -6.84 -10.61
C LEU A 89 -2.36 -5.52 -10.65
N SER A 90 -1.03 -5.54 -10.72
CA SER A 90 -0.21 -4.32 -10.66
C SER A 90 -0.51 -3.33 -11.78
N GLY A 91 -0.97 -3.80 -12.92
CA GLY A 91 -1.33 -2.94 -14.05
C GLY A 91 -2.44 -1.95 -13.73
N LEU A 92 -3.29 -2.24 -12.75
CA LEU A 92 -4.35 -1.35 -12.31
C LEU A 92 -3.81 -0.06 -11.67
N TRP A 93 -2.57 -0.07 -11.21
CA TRP A 93 -1.99 1.02 -10.43
C TRP A 93 -1.04 1.90 -11.23
N GLY A 94 -0.94 1.69 -12.55
CA GLY A 94 -0.24 2.60 -13.46
C GLY A 94 1.24 2.83 -13.17
N GLY A 95 1.94 1.81 -12.68
CA GLY A 95 3.38 1.92 -12.38
C GLY A 95 3.70 2.61 -11.05
N ARG A 96 2.71 2.86 -10.20
CA ARG A 96 2.94 3.45 -8.88
C ARG A 96 3.74 2.51 -7.99
N THR A 97 4.44 3.09 -7.03
CA THR A 97 5.15 2.33 -6.00
C THR A 97 4.16 1.56 -5.14
N PHE A 98 4.51 0.31 -4.83
CA PHE A 98 3.79 -0.52 -3.87
C PHE A 98 4.54 -0.52 -2.55
N LEU A 99 3.81 -0.33 -1.47
CA LEU A 99 4.32 -0.46 -0.11
C LEU A 99 3.62 -1.65 0.52
N ILE A 100 4.38 -2.64 0.94
CA ILE A 100 3.82 -3.87 1.53
C ILE A 100 4.36 -4.01 2.95
N TYR A 101 3.46 -4.17 3.91
CA TYR A 101 3.81 -4.39 5.30
C TYR A 101 3.52 -5.83 5.71
N GLY A 102 4.55 -6.56 6.10
CA GLY A 102 4.40 -7.89 6.69
C GLY A 102 4.12 -7.76 8.17
N VAL A 103 2.88 -8.04 8.59
CA VAL A 103 2.45 -7.85 9.97
C VAL A 103 3.27 -8.70 10.94
N LYS A 104 3.44 -9.98 10.59
CA LYS A 104 4.11 -10.95 11.44
C LYS A 104 5.59 -10.63 11.65
N LEU A 105 6.25 -10.11 10.63
CA LEU A 105 7.68 -9.76 10.68
C LEU A 105 7.93 -8.30 11.08
N ASP A 106 6.88 -7.49 11.14
CA ASP A 106 6.97 -6.04 11.37
C ASP A 106 7.96 -5.37 10.41
N GLN A 107 7.79 -5.63 9.12
CA GLN A 107 8.66 -5.11 8.05
C GLN A 107 7.84 -4.43 6.96
N LEU A 108 8.26 -3.22 6.59
CA LEU A 108 7.70 -2.49 5.46
C LEU A 108 8.72 -2.48 4.32
N ARG A 109 8.29 -2.84 3.12
CA ARG A 109 9.13 -2.78 1.92
C ARG A 109 8.44 -2.08 0.78
N ALA A 110 9.23 -1.38 -0.04
CA ALA A 110 8.77 -0.68 -1.22
C ALA A 110 9.14 -1.47 -2.48
N TRP A 111 8.21 -1.52 -3.44
CA TRP A 111 8.38 -2.27 -4.68
C TRP A 111 7.93 -1.43 -5.87
N GLN A 112 8.68 -1.57 -6.97
CA GLN A 112 8.24 -1.14 -8.29
C GLN A 112 7.93 -2.40 -9.09
N ILE A 113 6.67 -2.60 -9.43
CA ILE A 113 6.25 -3.78 -10.17
C ILE A 113 5.99 -3.35 -11.62
N THR A 114 6.81 -3.85 -12.53
CA THR A 114 6.65 -3.60 -13.94
C THR A 114 6.13 -4.84 -14.65
N ARG A 115 5.72 -4.67 -15.89
CA ARG A 115 5.22 -5.78 -16.68
C ARG A 115 6.27 -6.88 -16.87
N GLU A 116 7.54 -6.51 -16.91
CA GLU A 116 8.66 -7.42 -17.06
C GLU A 116 8.94 -8.22 -15.79
N SER A 117 8.31 -7.86 -14.68
CA SER A 117 8.49 -8.55 -13.40
C SER A 117 7.70 -9.86 -13.30
N PHE A 118 6.83 -10.13 -14.26
CA PHE A 118 5.97 -11.32 -14.22
C PHE A 118 6.65 -12.57 -14.75
#